data_ec19a86686e246c4bed73974d054417d
#
_entry.id   ec19a86686e246c4bed73974d054417d
#
_cell.length_a   1.000
_cell.length_b   1.000
_cell.length_c   1.000
_cell.angle_alpha   90.00
_cell.angle_beta   90.00
_cell.angle_gamma   90.00
#
_symmetry.space_group_name_H-M   'P 1'
#
loop_
_entity.id
_entity.type
_entity.pdbx_description
1 polymer ?
#
loop_
_entity_poly.entity_id
_entity_poly.type
_entity_poly.pdbx_seq_one_letter_code
_entity_poly.pdbx_strand_id
1 'polypeptide(L)' 'MKEQIIDIITEILQVPPGTVTEDTRIEDLEEWDSLAQVLIIGELESRLGITVSLEEAEEMTGVADFLKKIQ' A
#
# COMPACT_ATOMS: atom_id res chain seq x y z
N MET A 1 12.22 5.71 2.58
CA MET A 1 10.77 5.87 2.46
C MET A 1 10.07 4.68 1.80
N LYS A 2 10.64 4.12 0.76
CA LYS A 2 10.08 2.93 0.11
C LYS A 2 9.89 1.77 1.07
N GLU A 3 10.89 1.48 1.88
CA GLU A 3 10.82 0.37 2.82
C GLU A 3 9.72 0.56 3.85
N GLN A 4 9.50 1.79 4.28
CA GLN A 4 8.46 2.09 5.26
C GLN A 4 7.07 1.85 4.66
N ILE A 5 6.89 2.16 3.39
CA ILE A 5 5.62 1.91 2.71
C ILE A 5 5.35 0.41 2.64
N ILE A 6 6.35 -0.36 2.23
CA ILE A 6 6.23 -1.82 2.14
C ILE A 6 5.96 -2.42 3.53
N ASP A 7 6.62 -1.92 4.56
CA ASP A 7 6.42 -2.41 5.92
C ASP A 7 4.99 -2.15 6.41
N ILE A 8 4.46 -0.97 6.12
CA ILE A 8 3.09 -0.64 6.51
C ILE A 8 2.09 -1.55 5.80
N ILE A 9 2.28 -1.77 4.52
CA ILE A 9 1.41 -2.66 3.75
C ILE A 9 1.48 -4.09 4.31
N THR A 10 2.68 -4.57 4.58
CA THR A 10 2.89 -5.90 5.15
C THR A 10 2.16 -6.05 6.48
N GLU A 11 2.27 -5.03 7.32
CA GLU A 11 1.67 -5.01 8.64
C GLU A 11 0.14 -5.06 8.55
N ILE A 12 -0.44 -4.23 7.70
CA ILE A 12 -1.90 -4.17 7.54
C ILE A 12 -2.46 -5.45 6.94
N LEU A 13 -1.78 -6.00 5.94
CA LEU A 13 -2.23 -7.24 5.31
C LEU A 13 -1.97 -8.46 6.19
N GLN A 14 -1.14 -8.33 7.23
CA GLN A 14 -0.80 -9.42 8.14
C GLN A 14 -0.22 -10.62 7.40
N VAL A 15 0.65 -10.34 6.44
CA VAL A 15 1.37 -11.37 5.69
C VAL A 15 2.82 -11.44 6.16
N PRO A 16 3.51 -12.57 5.91
CA PRO A 16 4.90 -12.70 6.34
C PRO A 16 5.81 -11.67 5.67
N PRO A 17 6.89 -11.25 6.37
CA PRO A 17 7.88 -10.37 5.76
C PRO A 17 8.41 -10.97 4.47
N GLY A 18 8.58 -10.13 3.46
CA GLY A 18 9.06 -10.57 2.15
C GLY A 18 7.96 -10.93 1.17
N THR A 19 6.72 -11.05 1.64
CA THR A 19 5.57 -11.32 0.77
C THR A 19 5.27 -10.12 -0.12
N VAL A 20 5.37 -8.91 0.44
CA VAL A 20 5.11 -7.68 -0.28
C VAL A 20 6.43 -7.09 -0.77
N THR A 21 6.52 -6.84 -2.08
CA THR A 21 7.69 -6.22 -2.71
C THR A 21 7.21 -5.09 -3.59
N GLU A 22 8.15 -4.37 -4.22
CA GLU A 22 7.79 -3.30 -5.15
C GLU A 22 6.98 -3.81 -6.34
N ASP A 23 7.08 -5.09 -6.66
CA ASP A 23 6.40 -5.68 -7.80
C ASP A 23 5.05 -6.31 -7.46
N THR A 24 4.70 -6.33 -6.17
CA THR A 24 3.44 -6.93 -5.73
C THR A 24 2.25 -6.11 -6.23
N ARG A 25 1.28 -6.80 -6.80
CA ARG A 25 0.04 -6.18 -7.27
C ARG A 25 -1.09 -6.53 -6.33
N ILE A 26 -2.09 -5.65 -6.27
CA ILE A 26 -3.24 -5.87 -5.39
C ILE A 26 -3.89 -7.22 -5.68
N GLU A 27 -4.02 -7.57 -6.94
CA GLU A 27 -4.66 -8.83 -7.34
C GLU A 27 -3.86 -10.07 -6.94
N ASP A 28 -2.59 -9.92 -6.58
CA ASP A 28 -1.75 -11.06 -6.21
C ASP A 28 -2.06 -11.60 -4.83
N LEU A 29 -2.70 -10.80 -3.98
CA LEU A 29 -2.92 -11.15 -2.57
C LEU A 29 -4.40 -11.04 -2.20
N GLU A 30 -4.97 -12.14 -1.72
CA GLU A 30 -6.36 -12.15 -1.27
C GLU A 30 -6.59 -11.19 -0.11
N GLU A 31 -5.57 -11.01 0.72
CA GLU A 31 -5.64 -10.13 1.88
C GLU A 31 -5.80 -8.66 1.50
N TRP A 32 -5.44 -8.30 0.29
CA TRP A 32 -5.50 -6.92 -0.16
C TRP A 32 -6.85 -6.64 -0.82
N ASP A 33 -7.85 -6.44 0.01
CA ASP A 33 -9.20 -6.11 -0.44
C ASP A 33 -9.46 -4.60 -0.28
N SER A 34 -10.70 -4.19 -0.52
CA SER A 34 -11.06 -2.77 -0.45
C SER A 34 -10.86 -2.17 0.94
N LEU A 35 -11.14 -2.94 1.98
CA LEU A 35 -10.95 -2.46 3.35
C LEU A 35 -9.47 -2.30 3.64
N ALA A 36 -8.65 -3.27 3.25
CA ALA A 36 -7.20 -3.18 3.43
C ALA A 36 -6.64 -1.96 2.71
N GLN A 37 -7.13 -1.69 1.50
CA GLN A 37 -6.68 -0.53 0.72
C GLN A 37 -6.94 0.78 1.48
N VAL A 38 -8.13 0.92 2.05
CA VAL A 38 -8.49 2.11 2.82
C VAL A 38 -7.60 2.26 4.05
N LEU A 39 -7.33 1.14 4.74
CA LEU A 39 -6.48 1.15 5.93
C LEU A 39 -5.04 1.51 5.59
N ILE A 40 -4.52 0.97 4.48
CA ILE A 40 -3.16 1.30 4.03
C ILE A 40 -3.04 2.79 3.75
N ILE A 41 -4.00 3.35 3.02
CA ILE A 41 -4.01 4.77 2.68
C ILE A 41 -4.05 5.63 3.94
N GLY A 42 -4.92 5.26 4.89
CA GLY A 42 -5.02 5.99 6.15
C GLY A 42 -3.73 5.98 6.96
N GLU A 43 -3.06 4.83 7.01
CA GLU A 43 -1.80 4.72 7.75
C GLU A 43 -0.66 5.45 7.05
N LEU A 44 -0.62 5.43 5.73
CA LEU A 44 0.40 6.18 4.99
C LEU A 44 0.26 7.68 5.24
N GLU A 45 -0.97 8.17 5.27
CA GLU A 45 -1.20 9.58 5.57
C GLU A 45 -0.81 9.92 7.00
N SER A 46 -1.27 9.12 7.94
CA SER A 46 -1.04 9.36 9.37
C SER A 46 0.43 9.26 9.76
N ARG A 47 1.13 8.26 9.23
CA ARG A 47 2.48 7.95 9.66
C ARG A 47 3.57 8.59 8.79
N LEU A 48 3.30 8.77 7.51
CA LEU A 48 4.32 9.27 6.56
C LEU A 48 3.92 10.57 5.86
N GLY A 49 2.71 11.06 6.11
CA GLY A 49 2.25 12.29 5.47
C GLY A 49 1.97 12.15 3.98
N ILE A 50 1.80 10.93 3.50
CA ILE A 50 1.51 10.66 2.09
C ILE A 50 0.01 10.70 1.89
N THR A 51 -0.47 11.62 1.05
CA THR A 51 -1.90 11.77 0.79
C THR A 51 -2.28 11.09 -0.51
N VAL A 52 -3.31 10.24 -0.46
CA VAL A 52 -3.84 9.55 -1.63
C VAL A 52 -5.32 9.88 -1.72
N SER A 53 -5.75 10.47 -2.83
CA SER A 53 -7.16 10.80 -3.03
C SER A 53 -7.96 9.54 -3.32
N LEU A 54 -9.27 9.62 -3.18
CA LEU A 54 -10.15 8.50 -3.50
C LEU A 54 -10.00 8.08 -4.96
N GLU A 55 -9.91 9.05 -5.86
CA GLU A 55 -9.72 8.77 -7.28
C GLU A 55 -8.42 8.04 -7.56
N GLU A 56 -7.33 8.49 -6.92
CA GLU A 56 -6.04 7.82 -7.05
C GLU A 56 -6.11 6.40 -6.51
N ALA A 57 -6.78 6.23 -5.37
CA ALA A 57 -6.90 4.91 -4.75
C ALA A 57 -7.60 3.91 -5.67
N GLU A 58 -8.63 4.36 -6.38
CA GLU A 58 -9.38 3.49 -7.28
C GLU A 58 -8.55 3.04 -8.49
N GLU A 59 -7.58 3.84 -8.89
CA GLU A 59 -6.74 3.54 -10.04
C GLU A 59 -5.50 2.74 -9.70
N MET A 60 -5.19 2.59 -8.43
CA MET A 60 -4.00 1.87 -7.99
C MET A 60 -4.14 0.37 -8.23
N THR A 61 -3.06 -0.24 -8.71
CA THR A 61 -3.02 -1.68 -9.00
C THR A 61 -1.96 -2.43 -8.21
N GLY A 62 -1.07 -1.73 -7.54
CA GLY A 62 -0.01 -2.39 -6.77
C GLY A 62 0.87 -1.44 -6.01
N VAL A 63 1.89 -1.99 -5.39
CA VAL A 63 2.85 -1.24 -4.57
C VAL A 63 3.51 -0.12 -5.35
N ALA A 64 3.82 -0.36 -6.63
CA ALA A 64 4.49 0.65 -7.46
C ALA A 64 3.73 1.96 -7.51
N ASP A 65 2.40 1.93 -7.48
CA ASP A 65 1.60 3.14 -7.53
C ASP A 65 1.77 3.99 -6.26
N PHE A 66 1.92 3.33 -5.11
CA PHE A 66 2.20 4.05 -3.87
C PHE A 66 3.60 4.66 -3.91
N LEU A 67 4.56 3.94 -4.48
CA LEU A 67 5.93 4.44 -4.55
C LEU A 67 6.06 5.67 -5.45
N LYS A 68 5.19 5.80 -6.42
CA LYS A 68 5.17 6.99 -7.28
C LYS A 68 4.84 8.25 -6.50
N LYS A 69 4.17 8.12 -5.37
CA LYS A 69 3.79 9.27 -4.55
C LYS A 69 4.99 9.90 -3.84
N ILE A 70 6.11 9.19 -3.77
CA ILE A 70 7.32 9.69 -3.10
C ILE A 70 8.45 10.03 -4.08
N GLN A 71 8.19 9.97 -5.34
CA GLN A 71 9.16 10.32 -6.38
C GLN A 71 9.08 11.79 -6.74
#